data_5f08218662c2561b3eca26feb5ad79c1
#
_entry.id   5f08218662c2561b3eca26feb5ad79c1
#
_cell.length_a   1.000
_cell.length_b   1.000
_cell.length_c   1.000
_cell.angle_alpha   90.00
_cell.angle_beta   90.00
_cell.angle_gamma   90.00
#
_symmetry.space_group_name_H-M   'P 1'
#
loop_
_entity.id
_entity.type
_entity.pdbx_description
1 polymer ?
#
loop_
_entity_poly.entity_id
_entity_poly.type
_entity_poly.pdbx_seq_one_letter_code
_entity_poly.pdbx_strand_id
1 'polypeptide(L)'
;MLNYLKTWLFAAAAFCLTGYSVAETHGAEHQAASAQQASASQAASKAPSREEKSIIWRIRKDNQPTSYLVGTVHIGKQGSTLPADFQYVLKQSRQLVLETQIADEEYAKAHPEEVVKMLQMMVHNKSLNETLGGKTTMIVRRIFRESAIPEFADLMGNPSSQYSLAPWAIWFHLGYTGTPPDYSTDYGVESLLLKQARTRKLPVLGLEDIEPLEMMRTIPDDVAVRNIEYLIVRQDQMKQEQLELFQAYERRDADKLEELASDEESVSLVDPRDHELMKRLNQQILGQRNRNWMPKLQQYLAQKPTLVAVGAAHLFGKDGLVALLRARGYTVEPFVMGK
;
A
#
# COMPACT_ATOMS: atom_id res chain seq x y z
N MET A 1 -0.66 -23.45 4.83
CA MET A 1 -1.08 -22.47 5.85
C MET A 1 -0.14 -21.25 5.87
N LEU A 2 1.17 -21.40 5.95
CA LEU A 2 2.10 -20.27 6.02
C LEU A 2 2.20 -19.41 4.74
N ASN A 3 2.12 -20.00 3.54
CA ASN A 3 2.07 -19.25 2.29
C ASN A 3 0.79 -18.39 2.19
N TYR A 4 -0.30 -18.88 2.73
CA TYR A 4 -1.55 -18.12 2.85
C TYR A 4 -1.39 -16.86 3.72
N LEU A 5 -0.64 -16.96 4.80
CA LEU A 5 -0.39 -15.85 5.71
C LEU A 5 0.33 -14.68 5.01
N LYS A 6 1.33 -14.97 4.18
CA LYS A 6 2.07 -13.95 3.44
C LYS A 6 1.16 -13.15 2.51
N THR A 7 0.33 -13.83 1.72
CA THR A 7 -0.62 -13.18 0.81
C THR A 7 -1.62 -12.31 1.57
N TRP A 8 -2.03 -12.74 2.78
CA TRP A 8 -3.01 -12.05 3.61
C TRP A 8 -2.49 -10.75 4.24
N LEU A 9 -1.26 -10.76 4.70
CA LEU A 9 -0.66 -9.66 5.46
C LEU A 9 -0.22 -8.50 4.57
N PHE A 10 0.23 -8.83 3.36
CA PHE A 10 0.58 -7.82 2.37
C PHE A 10 -0.65 -7.13 1.78
N ALA A 11 -1.79 -7.80 1.78
CA ALA A 11 -3.02 -7.26 1.26
C ALA A 11 -3.56 -6.08 2.07
N ALA A 12 -3.47 -6.09 3.41
CA ALA A 12 -4.00 -5.03 4.26
C ALA A 12 -3.31 -3.66 4.06
N ALA A 13 -2.08 -3.64 3.57
CA ALA A 13 -1.31 -2.41 3.35
C ALA A 13 -1.47 -1.83 1.92
N ALA A 14 -1.92 -2.61 0.95
CA ALA A 14 -1.89 -2.22 -0.48
C ALA A 14 -3.22 -1.70 -1.03
N PHE A 15 -4.28 -1.57 -0.22
CA PHE A 15 -5.58 -1.05 -0.67
C PHE A 15 -5.52 0.39 -1.22
N CYS A 16 -4.42 1.09 -0.96
CA CYS A 16 -4.25 2.49 -1.33
C CYS A 16 -3.73 2.73 -2.74
N LEU A 17 -3.46 1.69 -3.54
CA LEU A 17 -2.78 1.86 -4.83
C LEU A 17 -3.54 1.27 -6.03
N THR A 18 -4.81 0.97 -5.91
CA THR A 18 -5.61 0.48 -7.04
C THR A 18 -6.66 1.51 -7.45
N GLY A 19 -6.29 2.47 -8.29
CA GLY A 19 -7.23 3.40 -8.85
C GLY A 19 -6.70 4.15 -10.07
N TYR A 20 -7.39 4.07 -11.21
CA TYR A 20 -7.07 4.81 -12.41
C TYR A 20 -8.30 5.37 -13.14
N SER A 21 -8.17 6.61 -13.61
CA SER A 21 -9.13 7.27 -14.49
C SER A 21 -8.57 7.35 -15.91
N VAL A 22 -9.37 6.95 -16.89
CA VAL A 22 -9.15 7.28 -18.30
C VAL A 22 -9.62 8.71 -18.49
N ALA A 23 -8.71 9.63 -18.76
CA ALA A 23 -9.05 10.99 -19.16
C ALA A 23 -9.72 10.96 -20.55
N GLU A 24 -11.01 11.23 -20.61
CA GLU A 24 -11.66 11.63 -21.86
C GLU A 24 -11.12 12.99 -22.28
N THR A 25 -10.43 13.01 -23.42
CA THR A 25 -10.00 14.24 -24.09
C THR A 25 -11.21 14.93 -24.69
N HIS A 26 -11.75 15.92 -24.02
CA HIS A 26 -12.59 16.94 -24.64
C HIS A 26 -11.71 18.12 -25.04
N GLY A 27 -11.55 18.24 -26.36
CA GLY A 27 -10.98 19.43 -26.97
C GLY A 27 -11.85 20.65 -26.71
N ALA A 28 -11.24 21.73 -26.28
CA ALA A 28 -11.83 23.06 -26.37
C ALA A 28 -10.80 24.01 -26.99
N GLU A 29 -11.21 24.55 -28.13
CA GLU A 29 -10.47 25.53 -28.92
C GLU A 29 -10.44 26.92 -28.24
N HIS A 30 -9.32 27.57 -28.50
CA HIS A 30 -9.04 28.98 -28.66
C HIS A 30 -9.91 30.07 -28.00
N GLN A 31 -9.24 30.96 -27.29
CA GLN A 31 -9.19 32.36 -27.70
C GLN A 31 -7.98 33.10 -27.11
N ALA A 32 -7.21 33.72 -28.02
CA ALA A 32 -6.11 34.60 -27.74
C ALA A 32 -6.63 36.02 -27.42
N ALA A 33 -6.02 36.72 -26.48
CA ALA A 33 -6.09 38.19 -26.39
C ALA A 33 -4.75 38.73 -25.86
N SER A 34 -4.30 39.72 -26.54
CA SER A 34 -3.01 40.38 -26.60
C SER A 34 -2.65 41.29 -25.41
N ALA A 35 -1.38 41.28 -25.10
CA ALA A 35 -0.42 42.36 -24.74
C ALA A 35 -0.87 43.57 -23.91
N GLN A 36 -0.11 43.80 -22.83
CA GLN A 36 0.62 45.10 -22.67
C GLN A 36 1.76 44.97 -21.68
N GLN A 37 2.94 45.43 -22.12
CA GLN A 37 4.15 45.53 -21.34
C GLN A 37 4.03 46.64 -20.27
N ALA A 38 4.46 46.33 -19.07
CA ALA A 38 4.94 47.34 -18.13
C ALA A 38 6.17 46.78 -17.40
N SER A 39 7.28 47.42 -17.67
CA SER A 39 8.57 47.20 -17.02
C SER A 39 8.51 47.62 -15.56
N ALA A 40 8.82 46.69 -14.65
CA ALA A 40 9.28 47.03 -13.31
C ALA A 40 10.29 45.98 -12.87
N SER A 41 11.50 46.46 -12.68
CA SER A 41 12.58 45.77 -11.98
C SER A 41 12.09 45.28 -10.62
N GLN A 42 12.05 43.96 -10.43
CA GLN A 42 11.88 43.38 -9.11
C GLN A 42 12.77 42.15 -8.96
N ALA A 43 13.41 42.12 -7.80
CA ALA A 43 14.24 41.03 -7.33
C ALA A 43 13.57 39.68 -7.63
N ALA A 44 14.29 38.80 -8.29
CA ALA A 44 13.87 37.44 -8.55
C ALA A 44 13.58 36.72 -7.22
N SER A 45 12.33 36.73 -6.78
CA SER A 45 11.86 35.76 -5.81
C SER A 45 11.96 34.40 -6.52
N LYS A 46 12.87 33.55 -6.05
CA LYS A 46 13.02 32.19 -6.49
C LYS A 46 11.63 31.53 -6.35
N ALA A 47 10.99 31.22 -7.47
CA ALA A 47 9.77 30.42 -7.45
C ALA A 47 10.04 29.21 -6.56
N PRO A 48 9.09 28.77 -5.71
CA PRO A 48 9.29 27.59 -4.88
C PRO A 48 9.72 26.45 -5.82
N SER A 49 10.93 25.95 -5.63
CA SER A 49 11.43 24.81 -6.38
C SER A 49 10.44 23.68 -6.15
N ARG A 50 9.91 23.09 -7.24
CA ARG A 50 9.08 21.88 -7.15
C ARG A 50 9.79 20.92 -6.19
N GLU A 51 9.10 20.52 -5.15
CA GLU A 51 9.67 19.64 -4.13
C GLU A 51 10.09 18.34 -4.82
N GLU A 52 11.36 17.96 -4.67
CA GLU A 52 11.88 16.73 -5.28
C GLU A 52 11.26 15.53 -4.55
N LYS A 53 10.43 14.77 -5.24
CA LYS A 53 9.78 13.55 -4.71
C LYS A 53 10.69 12.35 -4.89
N SER A 54 10.61 11.41 -3.99
CA SER A 54 11.39 10.17 -4.00
C SER A 54 10.65 9.05 -3.30
N ILE A 55 11.06 7.82 -3.54
CA ILE A 55 10.66 6.66 -2.76
C ILE A 55 11.73 6.23 -1.76
N ILE A 56 12.88 6.90 -1.73
CA ILE A 56 13.94 6.68 -0.73
C ILE A 56 14.34 8.04 -0.15
N TRP A 57 14.30 8.12 1.17
CA TRP A 57 14.56 9.34 1.92
C TRP A 57 15.61 9.11 3.00
N ARG A 58 16.46 10.08 3.21
CA ARG A 58 17.38 10.15 4.35
C ARG A 58 16.76 11.01 5.44
N ILE A 59 16.75 10.49 6.66
CA ILE A 59 16.19 11.15 7.85
C ILE A 59 17.33 11.54 8.78
N ARG A 60 17.38 12.83 9.18
CA ARG A 60 18.36 13.35 10.15
C ARG A 60 17.67 14.24 11.18
N LYS A 61 18.19 14.24 12.38
CA LYS A 61 17.85 15.18 13.44
C LYS A 61 19.08 15.32 14.34
N ASP A 62 19.28 16.52 14.93
CA ASP A 62 20.41 16.76 15.79
C ASP A 62 20.46 15.77 16.95
N ASN A 63 21.67 15.27 17.24
CA ASN A 63 21.95 14.29 18.28
C ASN A 63 21.24 12.93 18.10
N GLN A 64 20.75 12.63 16.91
CA GLN A 64 20.17 11.32 16.59
C GLN A 64 20.91 10.63 15.43
N PRO A 65 20.93 9.30 15.37
CA PRO A 65 21.54 8.60 14.26
C PRO A 65 20.82 8.86 12.95
N THR A 66 21.58 8.95 11.85
CA THR A 66 21.02 9.01 10.50
C THR A 66 20.23 7.73 10.22
N SER A 67 19.02 7.89 9.71
CA SER A 67 18.09 6.83 9.37
C SER A 67 17.55 7.01 7.95
N TYR A 68 16.80 6.04 7.46
CA TYR A 68 16.23 6.05 6.12
C TYR A 68 14.77 5.65 6.15
N LEU A 69 14.00 6.21 5.20
CA LEU A 69 12.61 5.85 4.94
C LEU A 69 12.48 5.44 3.48
N VAL A 70 11.88 4.29 3.24
CA VAL A 70 11.65 3.79 1.88
C VAL A 70 10.18 3.44 1.68
N GLY A 71 9.68 3.81 0.50
CA GLY A 71 8.38 3.35 0.01
C GLY A 71 8.52 1.98 -0.64
N THR A 72 7.61 1.07 -0.32
CA THR A 72 7.61 -0.30 -0.82
C THR A 72 6.36 -0.59 -1.64
N VAL A 73 6.42 -1.65 -2.43
CA VAL A 73 5.26 -2.36 -2.97
C VAL A 73 5.35 -3.82 -2.56
N HIS A 74 4.20 -4.39 -2.21
CA HIS A 74 4.12 -5.74 -1.63
C HIS A 74 4.31 -6.87 -2.64
N ILE A 75 4.21 -6.55 -3.93
CA ILE A 75 4.28 -7.50 -5.03
C ILE A 75 5.42 -7.06 -5.96
N GLY A 76 6.20 -8.00 -6.42
CA GLY A 76 7.30 -7.76 -7.35
C GLY A 76 7.42 -8.85 -8.39
N LYS A 77 8.13 -8.55 -9.47
CA LYS A 77 8.34 -9.47 -10.58
C LYS A 77 9.21 -10.65 -10.15
N GLN A 78 8.85 -11.85 -10.53
CA GLN A 78 9.61 -13.07 -10.22
C GLN A 78 11.05 -12.94 -10.69
N GLY A 79 11.98 -13.37 -9.81
CA GLY A 79 13.42 -13.26 -10.05
C GLY A 79 14.01 -11.88 -9.71
N SER A 80 13.21 -10.89 -9.32
CA SER A 80 13.72 -9.60 -8.88
C SER A 80 14.60 -9.75 -7.63
N THR A 81 15.61 -8.90 -7.54
CA THR A 81 16.49 -8.77 -6.38
C THR A 81 16.36 -7.37 -5.79
N LEU A 82 16.72 -7.22 -4.53
CA LEU A 82 16.69 -5.92 -3.87
C LEU A 82 17.63 -4.94 -4.61
N PRO A 83 17.13 -3.78 -5.08
CA PRO A 83 17.96 -2.81 -5.79
C PRO A 83 19.14 -2.29 -4.95
N ALA A 84 20.22 -1.88 -5.58
CA ALA A 84 21.49 -1.53 -4.93
C ALA A 84 21.36 -0.41 -3.89
N ASP A 85 20.52 0.59 -4.14
CA ASP A 85 20.25 1.70 -3.22
C ASP A 85 19.47 1.24 -1.97
N PHE A 86 18.50 0.32 -2.11
CA PHE A 86 17.84 -0.32 -0.96
C PHE A 86 18.81 -1.19 -0.16
N GLN A 87 19.68 -1.95 -0.85
CA GLN A 87 20.74 -2.71 -0.18
C GLN A 87 21.67 -1.78 0.62
N TYR A 88 22.02 -0.63 0.03
CA TYR A 88 22.88 0.37 0.69
C TYR A 88 22.23 0.90 1.96
N VAL A 89 20.98 1.42 1.90
CA VAL A 89 20.33 2.00 3.07
C VAL A 89 20.06 0.94 4.17
N LEU A 90 19.75 -0.30 3.79
CA LEU A 90 19.66 -1.41 4.74
C LEU A 90 21.02 -1.70 5.38
N LYS A 91 22.13 -1.63 4.61
CA LYS A 91 23.48 -1.84 5.14
C LYS A 91 23.91 -0.77 6.15
N GLN A 92 23.45 0.47 5.98
CA GLN A 92 23.69 1.56 6.92
C GLN A 92 22.86 1.45 8.21
N SER A 93 21.81 0.63 8.20
CA SER A 93 20.87 0.51 9.30
C SER A 93 21.26 -0.60 10.30
N ARG A 94 20.76 -0.48 11.53
CA ARG A 94 20.95 -1.43 12.63
C ARG A 94 19.65 -2.10 13.06
N GLN A 95 18.55 -1.69 12.49
CA GLN A 95 17.23 -2.30 12.63
C GLN A 95 16.38 -1.99 11.40
N LEU A 96 15.42 -2.87 11.11
CA LEU A 96 14.38 -2.70 10.10
C LEU A 96 13.04 -2.46 10.81
N VAL A 97 12.32 -1.45 10.40
CA VAL A 97 10.95 -1.16 10.88
C VAL A 97 10.00 -1.31 9.71
N LEU A 98 9.01 -2.18 9.87
CA LEU A 98 7.93 -2.43 8.91
C LEU A 98 6.62 -1.84 9.43
N GLU A 99 5.58 -1.82 8.62
CA GLU A 99 4.22 -1.48 9.08
C GLU A 99 3.80 -2.44 10.20
N THR A 100 3.88 -3.73 9.95
CA THR A 100 3.58 -4.77 10.94
C THR A 100 4.63 -5.89 10.94
N GLN A 101 4.85 -6.51 12.11
CA GLN A 101 5.73 -7.68 12.23
C GLN A 101 5.05 -8.99 11.82
N ILE A 102 3.72 -9.02 11.82
CA ILE A 102 2.98 -10.25 11.52
C ILE A 102 3.22 -10.75 10.07
N ALA A 103 3.69 -9.87 9.17
CA ALA A 103 4.17 -10.25 7.84
C ALA A 103 5.47 -11.07 7.85
N ASP A 104 6.19 -11.08 8.97
CA ASP A 104 7.39 -11.88 9.16
C ASP A 104 7.03 -13.30 9.62
N GLU A 105 7.37 -14.28 8.80
CA GLU A 105 7.07 -15.68 9.06
C GLU A 105 7.63 -16.20 10.41
N GLU A 106 8.79 -15.72 10.82
CA GLU A 106 9.39 -16.11 12.11
C GLU A 106 8.58 -15.50 13.26
N TYR A 107 8.18 -14.24 13.13
CA TYR A 107 7.32 -13.58 14.10
C TYR A 107 5.95 -14.28 14.20
N ALA A 108 5.29 -14.52 13.06
CA ALA A 108 3.99 -15.20 13.00
C ALA A 108 4.02 -16.62 13.61
N LYS A 109 5.13 -17.36 13.45
CA LYS A 109 5.32 -18.66 14.10
C LYS A 109 5.50 -18.55 15.61
N ALA A 110 6.13 -17.48 16.08
CA ALA A 110 6.34 -17.23 17.51
C ALA A 110 5.10 -16.67 18.20
N HIS A 111 4.16 -16.06 17.45
CA HIS A 111 2.94 -15.42 17.96
C HIS A 111 1.68 -15.96 17.26
N PRO A 112 1.39 -17.27 17.36
CA PRO A 112 0.27 -17.90 16.67
C PRO A 112 -1.09 -17.32 17.11
N GLU A 113 -1.19 -16.78 18.33
CA GLU A 113 -2.40 -16.14 18.87
C GLU A 113 -2.78 -14.88 18.06
N GLU A 114 -1.82 -14.10 17.60
CA GLU A 114 -2.08 -12.92 16.77
C GLU A 114 -2.59 -13.33 15.38
N VAL A 115 -2.00 -14.40 14.83
CA VAL A 115 -2.45 -14.99 13.57
C VAL A 115 -3.89 -15.49 13.68
N VAL A 116 -4.22 -16.19 14.77
CA VAL A 116 -5.58 -16.68 15.02
C VAL A 116 -6.55 -15.51 15.19
N LYS A 117 -6.18 -14.47 15.93
CA LYS A 117 -7.00 -13.26 16.09
C LYS A 117 -7.28 -12.61 14.74
N MET A 118 -6.26 -12.45 13.90
CA MET A 118 -6.39 -11.93 12.55
C MET A 118 -7.37 -12.74 11.70
N LEU A 119 -7.21 -14.07 11.67
CA LEU A 119 -8.10 -14.96 10.92
C LEU A 119 -9.55 -14.89 11.42
N GLN A 120 -9.76 -14.82 12.74
CA GLN A 120 -11.09 -14.67 13.34
C GLN A 120 -11.79 -13.37 12.89
N MET A 121 -11.03 -12.29 12.66
CA MET A 121 -11.60 -11.02 12.17
C MET A 121 -12.16 -11.13 10.75
N MET A 122 -11.70 -12.10 9.97
CA MET A 122 -12.11 -12.32 8.59
C MET A 122 -13.24 -13.36 8.46
N VAL A 123 -13.63 -14.00 9.57
CA VAL A 123 -14.73 -14.98 9.57
C VAL A 123 -16.06 -14.26 9.67
N HIS A 124 -16.98 -14.67 8.81
CA HIS A 124 -18.37 -14.24 8.77
C HIS A 124 -19.29 -15.39 9.19
N ASN A 125 -20.35 -15.08 9.90
CA ASN A 125 -21.31 -16.07 10.44
C ASN A 125 -22.49 -16.37 9.51
N LYS A 126 -22.32 -16.15 8.22
CA LYS A 126 -23.26 -16.51 7.15
C LYS A 126 -22.52 -17.27 6.06
N SER A 127 -23.22 -18.08 5.30
CA SER A 127 -22.63 -18.74 4.14
C SER A 127 -22.35 -17.77 3.01
N LEU A 128 -21.41 -18.11 2.11
CA LEU A 128 -21.16 -17.33 0.91
C LEU A 128 -22.40 -17.24 0.01
N ASN A 129 -23.18 -18.31 -0.06
CA ASN A 129 -24.39 -18.31 -0.87
C ASN A 129 -25.47 -17.37 -0.32
N GLU A 130 -25.57 -17.22 1.01
CA GLU A 130 -26.46 -16.23 1.63
C GLU A 130 -25.97 -14.81 1.44
N THR A 131 -24.66 -14.60 1.43
CA THR A 131 -24.05 -13.28 1.39
C THR A 131 -23.88 -12.76 -0.04
N LEU A 132 -23.28 -13.57 -0.93
CA LEU A 132 -22.98 -13.18 -2.32
C LEU A 132 -24.00 -13.71 -3.34
N GLY A 133 -24.80 -14.71 -2.97
CA GLY A 133 -25.58 -15.51 -3.90
C GLY A 133 -24.73 -16.54 -4.64
N GLY A 134 -25.34 -17.64 -5.05
CA GLY A 134 -24.63 -18.79 -5.64
C GLY A 134 -23.88 -18.44 -6.93
N LYS A 135 -24.46 -17.60 -7.81
CA LYS A 135 -23.84 -17.19 -9.08
C LYS A 135 -22.58 -16.36 -8.84
N THR A 136 -22.66 -15.32 -8.02
CA THR A 136 -21.53 -14.44 -7.68
C THR A 136 -20.43 -15.23 -6.99
N THR A 137 -20.78 -16.11 -6.03
CA THR A 137 -19.82 -17.01 -5.36
C THR A 137 -19.01 -17.84 -6.36
N MET A 138 -19.68 -18.46 -7.35
CA MET A 138 -19.01 -19.27 -8.36
C MET A 138 -18.05 -18.44 -9.24
N ILE A 139 -18.46 -17.23 -9.64
CA ILE A 139 -17.66 -16.33 -10.45
C ILE A 139 -16.40 -15.90 -9.68
N VAL A 140 -16.55 -15.44 -8.45
CA VAL A 140 -15.46 -14.99 -7.58
C VAL A 140 -14.44 -16.11 -7.35
N ARG A 141 -14.91 -17.33 -7.03
CA ARG A 141 -14.02 -18.49 -6.86
C ARG A 141 -13.25 -18.83 -8.13
N ARG A 142 -13.87 -18.71 -9.31
CA ARG A 142 -13.18 -18.91 -10.59
C ARG A 142 -12.10 -17.84 -10.80
N ILE A 143 -12.41 -16.56 -10.57
CA ILE A 143 -11.46 -15.46 -10.70
C ILE A 143 -10.23 -15.72 -9.81
N PHE A 144 -10.41 -16.11 -8.56
CA PHE A 144 -9.29 -16.45 -7.68
C PHE A 144 -8.45 -17.62 -8.20
N ARG A 145 -9.08 -18.70 -8.65
CA ARG A 145 -8.36 -19.88 -9.18
C ARG A 145 -7.52 -19.57 -10.42
N GLU A 146 -7.95 -18.61 -11.22
CA GLU A 146 -7.28 -18.17 -12.45
C GLU A 146 -6.27 -17.03 -12.22
N SER A 147 -6.12 -16.57 -10.99
CA SER A 147 -5.27 -15.42 -10.61
C SER A 147 -3.91 -15.86 -10.04
N ALA A 148 -3.10 -14.87 -9.65
CA ALA A 148 -1.82 -15.08 -8.94
C ALA A 148 -1.98 -15.55 -7.48
N ILE A 149 -3.22 -15.61 -6.96
CA ILE A 149 -3.55 -16.04 -5.58
C ILE A 149 -4.63 -17.15 -5.57
N PRO A 150 -4.42 -18.27 -6.30
CA PRO A 150 -5.46 -19.30 -6.49
C PRO A 150 -5.88 -19.98 -5.18
N GLU A 151 -4.99 -20.05 -4.20
CA GLU A 151 -5.24 -20.59 -2.87
C GLU A 151 -6.35 -19.86 -2.12
N PHE A 152 -6.62 -18.60 -2.46
CA PHE A 152 -7.70 -17.84 -1.84
C PHE A 152 -9.08 -18.43 -2.14
N ALA A 153 -9.24 -19.07 -3.30
CA ALA A 153 -10.47 -19.82 -3.63
C ALA A 153 -10.74 -20.96 -2.65
N ASP A 154 -9.68 -21.58 -2.11
CA ASP A 154 -9.81 -22.67 -1.12
C ASP A 154 -10.12 -22.11 0.28
N LEU A 155 -9.56 -20.95 0.63
CA LEU A 155 -9.88 -20.24 1.88
C LEU A 155 -11.34 -19.81 1.97
N MET A 156 -12.00 -19.56 0.85
CA MET A 156 -13.43 -19.27 0.83
C MET A 156 -14.27 -20.45 1.36
N GLY A 157 -13.67 -21.65 1.47
CA GLY A 157 -14.30 -22.83 2.04
C GLY A 157 -15.50 -23.36 1.24
N ASN A 158 -16.36 -24.16 1.88
CA ASN A 158 -17.61 -24.65 1.28
C ASN A 158 -18.62 -23.49 1.20
N PRO A 159 -19.16 -23.16 0.00
CA PRO A 159 -20.12 -22.06 -0.18
C PRO A 159 -21.41 -22.18 0.65
N SER A 160 -21.76 -23.38 1.07
CA SER A 160 -22.95 -23.66 1.91
C SER A 160 -22.59 -23.83 3.39
N SER A 161 -21.33 -23.64 3.77
CA SER A 161 -20.93 -23.68 5.19
C SER A 161 -21.57 -22.53 5.96
N GLN A 162 -21.93 -22.76 7.20
CA GLN A 162 -22.45 -21.75 8.14
C GLN A 162 -21.46 -20.59 8.35
N TYR A 163 -20.17 -20.82 8.14
CA TYR A 163 -19.12 -19.82 8.25
C TYR A 163 -18.44 -19.61 6.90
N SER A 164 -18.11 -18.38 6.62
CA SER A 164 -17.38 -17.99 5.40
C SER A 164 -16.37 -16.89 5.69
N LEU A 165 -15.65 -16.47 4.65
CA LEU A 165 -14.91 -15.22 4.70
C LEU A 165 -15.88 -14.04 4.65
N ALA A 166 -15.57 -12.99 5.41
CA ALA A 166 -16.33 -11.76 5.40
C ALA A 166 -16.28 -11.09 4.01
N PRO A 167 -17.38 -10.47 3.55
CA PRO A 167 -17.43 -9.82 2.24
C PRO A 167 -16.32 -8.80 2.02
N TRP A 168 -15.98 -7.99 3.03
CA TRP A 168 -14.88 -7.03 2.94
C TRP A 168 -13.52 -7.71 2.65
N ALA A 169 -13.28 -8.89 3.25
CA ALA A 169 -12.05 -9.63 3.02
C ALA A 169 -11.99 -10.21 1.59
N ILE A 170 -13.13 -10.67 1.07
CA ILE A 170 -13.25 -11.15 -0.31
C ILE A 170 -13.03 -9.99 -1.29
N TRP A 171 -13.72 -8.86 -1.09
CA TRP A 171 -13.57 -7.66 -1.92
C TRP A 171 -12.12 -7.19 -1.98
N PHE A 172 -11.51 -7.08 -0.82
CA PHE A 172 -10.14 -6.66 -0.69
C PHE A 172 -9.15 -7.54 -1.48
N HIS A 173 -9.25 -8.88 -1.34
CA HIS A 173 -8.38 -9.79 -2.05
C HIS A 173 -8.72 -9.91 -3.55
N LEU A 174 -9.96 -9.64 -3.91
CA LEU A 174 -10.36 -9.58 -5.32
C LEU A 174 -9.57 -8.50 -6.09
N GLY A 175 -9.23 -7.40 -5.44
CA GLY A 175 -8.34 -6.36 -5.97
C GLY A 175 -6.97 -6.86 -6.42
N TYR A 176 -6.45 -7.95 -5.83
CA TYR A 176 -5.15 -8.54 -6.21
C TYR A 176 -5.22 -9.51 -7.37
N THR A 177 -6.40 -9.91 -7.79
CA THR A 177 -6.55 -10.89 -8.88
C THR A 177 -6.13 -10.34 -10.26
N GLY A 178 -5.93 -9.01 -10.37
CA GLY A 178 -5.32 -8.36 -11.53
C GLY A 178 -3.81 -8.51 -11.64
N THR A 179 -3.13 -9.01 -10.60
CA THR A 179 -1.66 -9.19 -10.59
C THR A 179 -1.22 -10.11 -11.73
N PRO A 180 -0.23 -9.68 -12.55
CA PRO A 180 0.30 -10.54 -13.61
C PRO A 180 0.90 -11.83 -13.06
N PRO A 181 0.85 -12.96 -13.80
CA PRO A 181 1.27 -14.28 -13.30
C PRO A 181 2.76 -14.40 -13.00
N ASP A 182 3.59 -13.50 -13.55
CA ASP A 182 5.03 -13.41 -13.29
C ASP A 182 5.36 -12.46 -12.10
N TYR A 183 4.37 -12.07 -11.32
CA TYR A 183 4.55 -11.27 -10.09
C TYR A 183 4.08 -12.06 -8.87
N SER A 184 4.75 -11.85 -7.74
CA SER A 184 4.34 -12.42 -6.46
C SER A 184 4.82 -11.61 -5.25
N THR A 185 4.21 -11.86 -4.09
CA THR A 185 4.59 -11.24 -2.81
C THR A 185 6.00 -11.63 -2.34
N ASP A 186 6.53 -12.77 -2.79
CA ASP A 186 7.90 -13.21 -2.45
C ASP A 186 8.99 -12.30 -3.02
N TYR A 187 8.66 -11.54 -4.06
CA TYR A 187 9.55 -10.59 -4.74
C TYR A 187 9.20 -9.13 -4.47
N GLY A 188 8.18 -8.86 -3.65
CA GLY A 188 7.92 -7.52 -3.13
C GLY A 188 9.11 -6.97 -2.36
N VAL A 189 9.30 -5.65 -2.40
CA VAL A 189 10.47 -5.01 -1.79
C VAL A 189 10.55 -5.27 -0.29
N GLU A 190 9.41 -5.28 0.42
CA GLU A 190 9.37 -5.64 1.85
C GLU A 190 9.88 -7.07 2.10
N SER A 191 9.41 -8.05 1.33
CA SER A 191 9.87 -9.44 1.44
C SER A 191 11.37 -9.56 1.20
N LEU A 192 11.89 -8.84 0.19
CA LEU A 192 13.32 -8.83 -0.12
C LEU A 192 14.16 -8.15 0.99
N LEU A 193 13.66 -7.04 1.55
CA LEU A 193 14.28 -6.36 2.71
C LEU A 193 14.30 -7.27 3.93
N LEU A 194 13.18 -7.92 4.23
CA LEU A 194 13.04 -8.83 5.36
C LEU A 194 14.00 -10.02 5.27
N LYS A 195 14.08 -10.66 4.09
CA LYS A 195 15.05 -11.76 3.84
C LYS A 195 16.49 -11.32 4.11
N GLN A 196 16.87 -10.12 3.63
CA GLN A 196 18.22 -9.60 3.89
C GLN A 196 18.45 -9.19 5.35
N ALA A 197 17.44 -8.58 6.00
CA ALA A 197 17.52 -8.22 7.41
C ALA A 197 17.73 -9.48 8.28
N ARG A 198 16.99 -10.56 7.99
CA ARG A 198 17.14 -11.86 8.68
C ARG A 198 18.53 -12.47 8.48
N THR A 199 19.04 -12.50 7.24
CA THR A 199 20.41 -12.97 6.95
C THR A 199 21.44 -12.20 7.77
N ARG A 200 21.23 -10.92 8.00
CA ARG A 200 22.12 -10.04 8.78
C ARG A 200 21.80 -10.02 10.27
N LYS A 201 20.80 -10.75 10.73
CA LYS A 201 20.33 -10.78 12.12
C LYS A 201 19.97 -9.38 12.64
N LEU A 202 19.40 -8.54 11.80
CA LEU A 202 18.88 -7.24 12.23
C LEU A 202 17.58 -7.43 12.99
N PRO A 203 17.36 -6.68 14.09
CA PRO A 203 16.03 -6.58 14.68
C PRO A 203 15.01 -6.10 13.66
N VAL A 204 13.86 -6.78 13.59
CA VAL A 204 12.70 -6.39 12.80
C VAL A 204 11.61 -5.97 13.76
N LEU A 205 11.05 -4.78 13.56
CA LEU A 205 10.07 -4.14 14.42
C LEU A 205 8.85 -3.72 13.59
N GLY A 206 7.68 -3.58 14.21
CA GLY A 206 6.46 -3.09 13.59
C GLY A 206 6.02 -1.74 14.14
N LEU A 207 5.34 -0.96 13.32
CA LEU A 207 4.70 0.30 13.72
C LEU A 207 3.32 0.06 14.32
N GLU A 208 2.65 -0.98 13.85
CA GLU A 208 1.31 -1.41 14.31
C GLU A 208 1.18 -2.93 14.29
N ASP A 209 0.05 -3.44 14.74
CA ASP A 209 -0.27 -4.87 14.74
C ASP A 209 -1.40 -5.16 13.72
N ILE A 210 -2.66 -5.26 14.16
CA ILE A 210 -3.81 -5.65 13.31
C ILE A 210 -4.84 -4.54 13.12
N GLU A 211 -4.53 -3.31 13.53
CA GLU A 211 -5.43 -2.16 13.46
C GLU A 211 -6.02 -1.91 12.06
N PRO A 212 -5.27 -2.11 10.94
CA PRO A 212 -5.85 -1.97 9.61
C PRO A 212 -7.03 -2.90 9.35
N LEU A 213 -6.99 -4.13 9.86
CA LEU A 213 -8.09 -5.08 9.71
C LEU A 213 -9.32 -4.67 10.52
N GLU A 214 -9.11 -4.05 11.69
CA GLU A 214 -10.21 -3.51 12.50
C GLU A 214 -10.95 -2.40 11.74
N MET A 215 -10.24 -1.56 11.00
CA MET A 215 -10.84 -0.55 10.13
C MET A 215 -11.62 -1.17 8.97
N MET A 216 -11.06 -2.16 8.29
CA MET A 216 -11.71 -2.85 7.17
C MET A 216 -13.00 -3.55 7.59
N ARG A 217 -13.07 -4.11 8.80
CA ARG A 217 -14.28 -4.72 9.36
C ARG A 217 -15.47 -3.76 9.54
N THR A 218 -15.22 -2.45 9.53
CA THR A 218 -16.30 -1.45 9.61
C THR A 218 -17.06 -1.28 8.30
N ILE A 219 -16.57 -1.85 7.20
CA ILE A 219 -17.24 -1.79 5.89
C ILE A 219 -18.52 -2.64 5.97
N PRO A 220 -19.70 -2.07 5.68
CA PRO A 220 -20.95 -2.82 5.65
C PRO A 220 -20.93 -3.94 4.59
N ASP A 221 -21.57 -5.06 4.89
CA ASP A 221 -21.60 -6.22 3.99
C ASP A 221 -22.18 -5.87 2.62
N ASP A 222 -23.27 -5.08 2.56
CA ASP A 222 -23.92 -4.67 1.32
C ASP A 222 -23.01 -3.77 0.44
N VAL A 223 -22.18 -2.94 1.07
CA VAL A 223 -21.16 -2.15 0.39
C VAL A 223 -20.09 -3.08 -0.20
N ALA A 224 -19.56 -4.00 0.59
CA ALA A 224 -18.55 -4.92 0.13
C ALA A 224 -19.06 -5.84 -1.01
N VAL A 225 -20.28 -6.38 -0.88
CA VAL A 225 -20.92 -7.21 -1.91
C VAL A 225 -21.09 -6.43 -3.22
N ARG A 226 -21.61 -5.22 -3.15
CA ARG A 226 -21.77 -4.35 -4.32
C ARG A 226 -20.46 -4.08 -5.03
N ASN A 227 -19.40 -3.84 -4.29
CA ASN A 227 -18.07 -3.60 -4.85
C ASN A 227 -17.40 -4.88 -5.38
N ILE A 228 -17.68 -6.06 -4.81
CA ILE A 228 -17.32 -7.34 -5.41
C ILE A 228 -17.95 -7.47 -6.80
N GLU A 229 -19.27 -7.22 -6.91
CA GLU A 229 -19.98 -7.27 -8.19
C GLU A 229 -19.44 -6.24 -9.20
N TYR A 230 -19.06 -5.05 -8.71
CA TYR A 230 -18.45 -3.99 -9.51
C TYR A 230 -17.10 -4.43 -10.09
N LEU A 231 -16.24 -5.09 -9.29
CA LEU A 231 -14.94 -5.60 -9.73
C LEU A 231 -15.04 -6.79 -10.67
N ILE A 232 -16.03 -7.67 -10.52
CA ILE A 232 -16.22 -8.84 -11.39
C ILE A 232 -16.26 -8.45 -12.87
N VAL A 233 -16.90 -7.33 -13.20
CA VAL A 233 -17.05 -6.87 -14.58
C VAL A 233 -15.93 -5.92 -15.02
N ARG A 234 -14.94 -5.64 -14.17
CA ARG A 234 -13.81 -4.74 -14.44
C ARG A 234 -12.44 -5.39 -14.30
N GLN A 235 -12.38 -6.70 -14.51
CA GLN A 235 -11.13 -7.47 -14.37
C GLN A 235 -10.01 -6.95 -15.26
N ASP A 236 -10.31 -6.53 -16.50
CA ASP A 236 -9.29 -6.02 -17.42
C ASP A 236 -8.79 -4.64 -17.01
N GLN A 237 -9.67 -3.76 -16.53
CA GLN A 237 -9.29 -2.47 -15.95
C GLN A 237 -8.38 -2.69 -14.74
N MET A 238 -8.75 -3.57 -13.83
CA MET A 238 -7.97 -3.89 -12.65
C MET A 238 -6.56 -4.41 -12.99
N LYS A 239 -6.44 -5.28 -14.01
CA LYS A 239 -5.12 -5.76 -14.50
C LYS A 239 -4.26 -4.62 -15.03
N GLN A 240 -4.86 -3.70 -15.78
CA GLN A 240 -4.16 -2.55 -16.35
C GLN A 240 -3.64 -1.62 -15.25
N GLU A 241 -4.48 -1.31 -14.27
CA GLU A 241 -4.12 -0.43 -13.15
C GLU A 241 -3.00 -1.03 -12.29
N GLN A 242 -3.07 -2.32 -11.99
CA GLN A 242 -1.99 -2.97 -11.25
C GLN A 242 -0.67 -2.99 -12.02
N LEU A 243 -0.71 -3.27 -13.32
CA LEU A 243 0.49 -3.24 -14.14
C LEU A 243 1.11 -1.84 -14.17
N GLU A 244 0.29 -0.80 -14.24
CA GLU A 244 0.78 0.58 -14.23
C GLU A 244 1.42 0.95 -12.89
N LEU A 245 0.83 0.55 -11.77
CA LEU A 245 1.43 0.70 -10.45
C LEU A 245 2.82 0.07 -10.39
N PHE A 246 2.96 -1.19 -10.82
CA PHE A 246 4.25 -1.88 -10.81
C PHE A 246 5.27 -1.18 -11.70
N GLN A 247 4.87 -0.75 -12.90
CA GLN A 247 5.74 -0.01 -13.81
C GLN A 247 6.14 1.36 -13.25
N ALA A 248 5.23 2.09 -12.61
CA ALA A 248 5.55 3.36 -11.96
C ALA A 248 6.57 3.14 -10.83
N TYR A 249 6.40 2.09 -10.05
CA TYR A 249 7.33 1.76 -8.98
C TYR A 249 8.72 1.33 -9.51
N GLU A 250 8.77 0.49 -10.53
CA GLU A 250 10.03 0.07 -11.18
C GLU A 250 10.81 1.27 -11.77
N ARG A 251 10.10 2.23 -12.34
CA ARG A 251 10.68 3.48 -12.86
C ARG A 251 11.01 4.50 -11.78
N ARG A 252 10.66 4.25 -10.52
CA ARG A 252 10.81 5.22 -9.42
C ARG A 252 10.03 6.52 -9.64
N ASP A 253 8.92 6.44 -10.33
CA ASP A 253 8.07 7.58 -10.66
C ASP A 253 7.23 7.99 -9.44
N ALA A 254 7.86 8.76 -8.56
CA ALA A 254 7.24 9.17 -7.30
C ALA A 254 6.03 10.11 -7.51
N ASP A 255 6.01 10.90 -8.60
CA ASP A 255 4.85 11.72 -8.95
C ASP A 255 3.65 10.84 -9.29
N LYS A 256 3.87 9.79 -10.10
CA LYS A 256 2.81 8.86 -10.46
C LYS A 256 2.34 8.02 -9.27
N LEU A 257 3.25 7.59 -8.41
CA LEU A 257 2.91 6.87 -7.20
C LEU A 257 2.07 7.71 -6.22
N GLU A 258 2.34 9.01 -6.10
CA GLU A 258 1.51 9.93 -5.31
C GLU A 258 0.13 10.15 -5.95
N GLU A 259 0.07 10.28 -7.27
CA GLU A 259 -1.20 10.37 -8.01
C GLU A 259 -2.06 9.13 -7.73
N LEU A 260 -1.47 7.92 -7.88
CA LEU A 260 -2.14 6.65 -7.61
C LEU A 260 -2.61 6.48 -6.15
N ALA A 261 -1.95 7.15 -5.21
CA ALA A 261 -2.33 7.14 -3.79
C ALA A 261 -3.35 8.22 -3.42
N SER A 262 -3.80 9.04 -4.37
CA SER A 262 -4.74 10.14 -4.12
C SER A 262 -6.15 9.63 -3.78
N ASP A 263 -6.96 10.48 -3.14
CA ASP A 263 -8.35 10.16 -2.82
C ASP A 263 -9.21 10.00 -4.10
N GLU A 264 -8.87 10.71 -5.17
CA GLU A 264 -9.54 10.63 -6.46
C GLU A 264 -9.30 9.26 -7.12
N GLU A 265 -8.05 8.81 -7.12
CA GLU A 265 -7.68 7.53 -7.73
C GLU A 265 -8.14 6.34 -6.87
N SER A 266 -8.19 6.49 -5.55
CA SER A 266 -8.62 5.43 -4.62
C SER A 266 -10.04 4.90 -4.87
N VAL A 267 -10.83 5.59 -5.69
CA VAL A 267 -12.21 5.23 -5.99
C VAL A 267 -12.46 4.73 -7.41
N SER A 268 -11.44 4.64 -8.26
CA SER A 268 -11.59 4.25 -9.68
C SER A 268 -12.20 2.86 -9.87
N LEU A 269 -11.84 1.91 -9.01
CA LEU A 269 -12.37 0.54 -8.98
C LEU A 269 -13.44 0.34 -7.90
N VAL A 270 -14.13 1.41 -7.52
CA VAL A 270 -15.20 1.40 -6.52
C VAL A 270 -16.51 1.81 -7.17
N ASP A 271 -17.61 1.19 -6.77
CA ASP A 271 -18.96 1.60 -7.22
C ASP A 271 -19.17 3.09 -6.88
N PRO A 272 -19.62 3.91 -7.82
CA PRO A 272 -19.81 5.36 -7.61
C PRO A 272 -20.64 5.72 -6.37
N ARG A 273 -21.56 4.85 -5.96
CA ARG A 273 -22.37 5.05 -4.74
C ARG A 273 -21.57 5.04 -3.46
N ASP A 274 -20.38 4.44 -3.48
CA ASP A 274 -19.52 4.22 -2.32
C ASP A 274 -18.26 5.11 -2.31
N HIS A 275 -18.08 5.97 -3.31
CA HIS A 275 -16.88 6.81 -3.45
C HIS A 275 -16.57 7.61 -2.18
N GLU A 276 -17.57 8.27 -1.58
CA GLU A 276 -17.38 9.08 -0.37
C GLU A 276 -16.99 8.24 0.86
N LEU A 277 -17.50 7.01 0.96
CA LEU A 277 -17.08 6.08 2.00
C LEU A 277 -15.61 5.68 1.78
N MET A 278 -15.25 5.36 0.54
CA MET A 278 -13.89 4.92 0.22
C MET A 278 -12.85 6.02 0.39
N LYS A 279 -13.15 7.26 0.01
CA LYS A 279 -12.26 8.40 0.29
C LYS A 279 -12.00 8.56 1.79
N ARG A 280 -13.04 8.44 2.63
CA ARG A 280 -12.85 8.47 4.09
C ARG A 280 -12.02 7.30 4.61
N LEU A 281 -12.24 6.09 4.08
CA LEU A 281 -11.42 4.91 4.42
C LEU A 281 -9.96 5.11 4.00
N ASN A 282 -9.72 5.62 2.79
CA ASN A 282 -8.36 5.91 2.31
C ASN A 282 -7.63 6.89 3.25
N GLN A 283 -8.30 7.97 3.68
CA GLN A 283 -7.74 8.91 4.64
C GLN A 283 -7.44 8.26 6.00
N GLN A 284 -8.26 7.31 6.45
CA GLN A 284 -7.99 6.55 7.67
C GLN A 284 -6.82 5.59 7.49
N ILE A 285 -6.81 4.83 6.41
CA ILE A 285 -5.78 3.83 6.08
C ILE A 285 -4.41 4.48 5.86
N LEU A 286 -4.34 5.66 5.27
CA LEU A 286 -3.09 6.38 5.08
C LEU A 286 -2.82 7.40 6.20
N GLY A 287 -3.56 8.48 6.20
CA GLY A 287 -3.25 9.63 7.03
C GLY A 287 -3.38 9.35 8.53
N GLN A 288 -4.44 8.65 8.97
CA GLN A 288 -4.63 8.35 10.39
C GLN A 288 -3.58 7.34 10.88
N ARG A 289 -3.28 6.29 10.12
CA ARG A 289 -2.22 5.33 10.47
C ARG A 289 -0.87 6.03 10.56
N ASN A 290 -0.50 6.87 9.59
CA ASN A 290 0.73 7.65 9.63
C ASN A 290 0.83 8.48 10.93
N ARG A 291 -0.24 9.15 11.33
CA ARG A 291 -0.27 9.92 12.58
C ARG A 291 -0.11 9.03 13.81
N ASN A 292 -0.76 7.87 13.82
CA ASN A 292 -0.68 6.90 14.92
C ASN A 292 0.72 6.29 15.05
N TRP A 293 1.43 6.08 13.95
CA TRP A 293 2.79 5.53 13.95
C TRP A 293 3.84 6.50 14.50
N MET A 294 3.60 7.82 14.42
CA MET A 294 4.62 8.83 14.72
C MET A 294 5.28 8.70 16.09
N PRO A 295 4.58 8.44 17.21
CA PRO A 295 5.24 8.29 18.50
C PRO A 295 6.24 7.13 18.53
N LYS A 296 5.83 5.97 18.01
CA LYS A 296 6.64 4.75 17.96
C LYS A 296 7.81 4.92 16.99
N LEU A 297 7.56 5.53 15.83
CA LEU A 297 8.58 5.85 14.84
C LEU A 297 9.66 6.77 15.41
N GLN A 298 9.29 7.85 16.10
CA GLN A 298 10.24 8.77 16.73
C GLN A 298 11.10 8.07 17.79
N GLN A 299 10.53 7.15 18.56
CA GLN A 299 11.27 6.34 19.53
C GLN A 299 12.32 5.50 18.82
N TYR A 300 11.98 4.82 17.73
CA TYR A 300 12.94 3.97 16.99
C TYR A 300 14.06 4.79 16.36
N LEU A 301 13.72 5.93 15.74
CA LEU A 301 14.69 6.82 15.10
C LEU A 301 15.72 7.41 16.11
N ALA A 302 15.30 7.66 17.34
CA ALA A 302 16.16 8.20 18.37
C ALA A 302 17.18 7.18 18.92
N GLN A 303 16.89 5.88 18.79
CA GLN A 303 17.70 4.83 19.43
C GLN A 303 18.86 4.33 18.56
N LYS A 304 18.60 4.09 17.27
CA LYS A 304 19.56 3.43 16.36
C LYS A 304 19.38 3.90 14.93
N PRO A 305 20.43 3.78 14.07
CA PRO A 305 20.24 3.90 12.62
C PRO A 305 19.18 2.92 12.16
N THR A 306 18.09 3.44 11.62
CA THR A 306 16.88 2.70 11.31
C THR A 306 16.57 2.77 9.81
N LEU A 307 16.21 1.64 9.20
CA LEU A 307 15.50 1.63 7.93
C LEU A 307 14.01 1.43 8.21
N VAL A 308 13.20 2.41 7.84
CA VAL A 308 11.74 2.34 7.88
C VAL A 308 11.26 1.99 6.48
N ALA A 309 10.53 0.89 6.35
CA ALA A 309 9.98 0.42 5.09
C ALA A 309 8.46 0.27 5.21
N VAL A 310 7.74 1.10 4.47
CA VAL A 310 6.27 1.17 4.46
C VAL A 310 5.77 1.28 3.03
N GLY A 311 4.53 0.95 2.76
CA GLY A 311 3.93 1.12 1.44
C GLY A 311 4.15 2.54 0.91
N ALA A 312 4.48 2.66 -0.39
CA ALA A 312 4.87 3.93 -1.00
C ALA A 312 3.82 5.04 -0.80
N ALA A 313 2.54 4.69 -0.74
CA ALA A 313 1.45 5.62 -0.50
C ALA A 313 1.56 6.37 0.85
N HIS A 314 2.19 5.77 1.85
CA HIS A 314 2.41 6.39 3.16
C HIS A 314 3.43 7.53 3.15
N LEU A 315 4.17 7.73 2.06
CA LEU A 315 5.21 8.78 1.97
C LEU A 315 4.62 10.15 1.64
N PHE A 316 3.53 10.20 0.86
CA PHE A 316 3.09 11.35 0.11
C PHE A 316 2.02 12.20 0.80
N GLY A 317 1.86 13.43 0.29
CA GLY A 317 0.81 14.35 0.74
C GLY A 317 1.08 14.97 2.12
N LYS A 318 0.13 15.79 2.57
CA LYS A 318 0.24 16.55 3.84
C LYS A 318 0.26 15.66 5.11
N ASP A 319 -0.36 14.51 5.03
CA ASP A 319 -0.41 13.50 6.09
C ASP A 319 0.58 12.33 5.83
N GLY A 320 1.43 12.46 4.81
CA GLY A 320 2.50 11.50 4.51
C GLY A 320 3.63 11.57 5.55
N LEU A 321 4.33 10.45 5.72
CA LEU A 321 5.40 10.34 6.73
C LEU A 321 6.52 11.38 6.50
N VAL A 322 6.82 11.74 5.25
CA VAL A 322 7.82 12.78 4.94
C VAL A 322 7.40 14.12 5.54
N ALA A 323 6.17 14.55 5.30
CA ALA A 323 5.63 15.79 5.83
C ALA A 323 5.52 15.75 7.37
N LEU A 324 5.04 14.64 7.92
CA LEU A 324 4.87 14.46 9.36
C LEU A 324 6.21 14.46 10.13
N LEU A 325 7.27 13.87 9.56
CA LEU A 325 8.61 13.91 10.15
C LEU A 325 9.19 15.33 10.10
N ARG A 326 9.08 16.01 8.96
CA ARG A 326 9.51 17.42 8.83
C ARG A 326 8.82 18.33 9.83
N ALA A 327 7.51 18.19 10.00
CA ALA A 327 6.73 18.95 10.99
C ALA A 327 7.21 18.71 12.43
N ARG A 328 7.96 17.62 12.69
CA ARG A 328 8.56 17.28 14.01
C ARG A 328 10.04 17.62 14.11
N GLY A 329 10.55 18.41 13.18
CA GLY A 329 11.92 18.92 13.20
C GLY A 329 12.97 17.95 12.69
N TYR A 330 12.57 16.92 11.92
CA TYR A 330 13.52 16.11 11.17
C TYR A 330 13.85 16.78 9.82
N THR A 331 15.11 16.71 9.41
CA THR A 331 15.52 16.96 8.03
C THR A 331 15.28 15.68 7.23
N VAL A 332 14.37 15.73 6.26
CA VAL A 332 14.01 14.61 5.40
C VAL A 332 14.26 14.98 3.96
N GLU A 333 15.25 14.35 3.35
CA GLU A 333 15.77 14.68 2.01
C GLU A 333 15.74 13.44 1.11
N PRO A 334 15.46 13.59 -0.21
CA PRO A 334 15.61 12.48 -1.14
C PRO A 334 17.01 11.87 -1.03
N PHE A 335 17.08 10.56 -1.01
CA PHE A 335 18.36 9.85 -1.01
C PHE A 335 18.69 9.38 -2.44
N VAL A 336 19.85 9.77 -2.91
CA VAL A 336 20.44 9.30 -4.17
C VAL A 336 21.80 8.70 -3.86
N MET A 337 21.99 7.43 -4.24
CA MET A 337 23.26 6.74 -4.02
C MET A 337 24.38 7.41 -4.84
N GLY A 338 25.48 7.80 -4.17
CA GLY A 338 26.61 8.45 -4.82
C GLY A 338 26.59 9.99 -4.85
N LYS A 339 25.56 10.60 -4.24
CA LYS A 339 25.53 12.06 -3.98
C LYS A 339 25.75 12.38 -2.51
#